data_3e333a0957485a1dac6ea682bda4bfac
#
_entry.id   3e333a0957485a1dac6ea682bda4bfac
#
_cell.length_a   1.000
_cell.length_b   1.000
_cell.length_c   1.000
_cell.angle_alpha   90.00
_cell.angle_beta   90.00
_cell.angle_gamma   90.00
#
_symmetry.space_group_name_H-M   'P 1'
#
loop_
_entity.id
_entity.type
_entity.pdbx_description
1 polymer ?
#
loop_
_entity_poly.entity_id
_entity_poly.type
_entity_poly.pdbx_seq_one_letter_code
_entity_poly.pdbx_strand_id
1 'polypeptide(L)'
;MQRKVKAIFFDIGGTLRVTHPEEGRDMSKIQALMSLIGEKSDPLDFVARVHKGEKAYRRWCKPNYIELSEAELWTRFLLPEYPAPFIRENAITINQFWRESKPKYVLPDMVETMRELSKRGYRLGLISNTTSSVEGYQLLEETGLTRLFSSVILSAEFGRRKPHPSLFIEAARRA
;
A
#
# COMPACT_ATOMS: atom_id res chain seq x y z
N MET A 1 30.44 21.08 12.64
CA MET A 1 30.05 19.69 13.05
C MET A 1 29.24 19.07 11.93
N GLN A 2 29.73 18.02 11.28
CA GLN A 2 28.97 17.26 10.30
C GLN A 2 27.81 16.53 11.02
N ARG A 3 26.56 16.82 10.66
CA ARG A 3 25.40 16.12 11.21
C ARG A 3 25.42 14.66 10.70
N LYS A 4 25.64 13.73 11.59
CA LYS A 4 25.65 12.28 11.27
C LYS A 4 24.21 11.84 11.00
N VAL A 5 23.97 11.18 9.84
CA VAL A 5 22.70 10.53 9.54
C VAL A 5 22.39 9.50 10.61
N LYS A 6 21.17 9.50 11.15
CA LYS A 6 20.74 8.59 12.24
C LYS A 6 19.63 7.63 11.82
N ALA A 7 18.80 8.04 10.85
CA ALA A 7 17.68 7.25 10.37
C ALA A 7 17.63 7.23 8.84
N ILE A 8 17.11 6.14 8.29
CA ILE A 8 16.91 5.93 6.85
C ILE A 8 15.47 5.49 6.65
N PHE A 9 14.76 6.17 5.75
CA PHE A 9 13.38 5.85 5.42
C PHE A 9 13.27 5.35 3.99
N PHE A 10 12.55 4.25 3.82
CA PHE A 10 12.38 3.56 2.53
C PHE A 10 10.95 3.70 2.03
N ASP A 11 10.80 3.81 0.71
CA ASP A 11 9.54 3.52 0.04
C ASP A 11 9.36 2.00 -0.12
N ILE A 12 8.16 1.54 -0.40
CA ILE A 12 7.85 0.13 -0.67
C ILE A 12 7.87 -0.14 -2.18
N GLY A 13 7.00 0.53 -2.91
CA GLY A 13 6.78 0.26 -4.34
C GLY A 13 7.94 0.71 -5.21
N GLY A 14 8.56 -0.19 -5.97
CA GLY A 14 9.73 0.11 -6.79
C GLY A 14 11.05 0.22 -6.01
N THR A 15 11.03 0.07 -4.68
CA THR A 15 12.20 0.19 -3.81
C THR A 15 12.49 -1.10 -3.05
N LEU A 16 11.53 -1.58 -2.27
CA LEU A 16 11.66 -2.82 -1.51
C LEU A 16 10.93 -3.98 -2.18
N ARG A 17 9.86 -3.67 -2.92
CA ARG A 17 9.02 -4.63 -3.61
C ARG A 17 8.61 -4.11 -4.98
N VAL A 18 8.70 -4.95 -5.99
CA VAL A 18 8.36 -4.64 -7.38
C VAL A 18 7.20 -5.50 -7.88
N THR A 19 6.51 -5.01 -8.90
CA THR A 19 5.50 -5.77 -9.66
C THR A 19 6.09 -6.07 -11.02
N HIS A 20 5.99 -7.32 -11.48
CA HIS A 20 6.38 -7.67 -12.85
C HIS A 20 5.32 -7.15 -13.83
N PRO A 21 5.68 -6.28 -14.76
CA PRO A 21 4.71 -5.66 -15.67
C PRO A 21 4.08 -6.65 -16.65
N GLU A 22 4.80 -7.73 -17.00
CA GLU A 22 4.35 -8.74 -17.96
C GLU A 22 3.47 -9.83 -17.34
N GLU A 23 3.43 -9.93 -16.01
CA GLU A 23 2.57 -10.88 -15.33
C GLU A 23 1.14 -10.32 -15.23
N GLY A 24 0.19 -11.12 -15.75
CA GLY A 24 -1.23 -10.86 -15.61
C GLY A 24 -1.69 -10.86 -14.15
N ARG A 25 -2.94 -10.48 -13.92
CA ARG A 25 -3.56 -10.63 -12.59
C ARG A 25 -3.87 -12.08 -12.30
N ASP A 26 -3.72 -12.47 -11.06
CA ASP A 26 -4.29 -13.70 -10.52
C ASP A 26 -5.83 -13.56 -10.50
N MET A 27 -6.48 -14.20 -11.46
CA MET A 27 -7.93 -14.13 -11.64
C MET A 27 -8.67 -14.87 -10.52
N SER A 28 -8.05 -15.79 -9.79
CA SER A 28 -8.67 -16.44 -8.63
C SER A 28 -8.93 -15.43 -7.50
N LYS A 29 -8.02 -14.48 -7.28
CA LYS A 29 -8.19 -13.36 -6.34
C LYS A 29 -9.30 -12.40 -6.78
N ILE A 30 -9.39 -12.13 -8.08
CA ILE A 30 -10.48 -11.32 -8.64
C ILE A 30 -11.84 -12.02 -8.44
N GLN A 31 -11.93 -13.31 -8.71
CA GLN A 31 -13.14 -14.09 -8.48
C GLN A 31 -13.54 -14.15 -7.01
N ALA A 32 -12.58 -14.29 -6.10
CA ALA A 32 -12.84 -14.24 -4.66
C ALA A 32 -13.42 -12.88 -4.23
N LEU A 33 -12.85 -11.76 -4.75
CA LEU A 33 -13.37 -10.42 -4.53
C LEU A 33 -14.80 -10.30 -5.06
N MET A 34 -15.04 -10.69 -6.31
CA MET A 34 -16.36 -10.64 -6.94
C MET A 34 -17.38 -11.46 -6.18
N SER A 35 -17.02 -12.65 -5.73
CA SER A 35 -17.88 -13.53 -4.93
C SER A 35 -18.25 -12.87 -3.59
N LEU A 36 -17.28 -12.22 -2.93
CA LEU A 36 -17.50 -11.52 -1.66
C LEU A 36 -18.55 -10.42 -1.79
N ILE A 37 -18.50 -9.64 -2.88
CA ILE A 37 -19.41 -8.51 -3.10
C ILE A 37 -20.69 -8.88 -3.87
N GLY A 38 -20.86 -10.14 -4.27
CA GLY A 38 -21.99 -10.61 -5.07
C GLY A 38 -21.99 -10.15 -6.53
N GLU A 39 -20.82 -9.80 -7.08
CA GLU A 39 -20.66 -9.38 -8.47
C GLU A 39 -20.75 -10.58 -9.43
N LYS A 40 -21.51 -10.40 -10.54
CA LYS A 40 -21.80 -11.47 -11.53
C LYS A 40 -21.36 -11.13 -12.95
N SER A 41 -20.78 -9.96 -13.19
CA SER A 41 -20.29 -9.56 -14.51
C SER A 41 -19.07 -10.40 -14.94
N ASP A 42 -18.65 -10.22 -16.18
CA ASP A 42 -17.38 -10.80 -16.64
C ASP A 42 -16.21 -10.24 -15.79
N PRO A 43 -15.28 -11.09 -15.36
CA PRO A 43 -14.15 -10.66 -14.52
C PRO A 43 -13.26 -9.59 -15.16
N LEU A 44 -13.08 -9.59 -16.48
CA LEU A 44 -12.29 -8.58 -17.18
C LEU A 44 -13.02 -7.23 -17.21
N ASP A 45 -14.34 -7.23 -17.39
CA ASP A 45 -15.17 -6.04 -17.32
C ASP A 45 -15.15 -5.44 -15.90
N PHE A 46 -15.22 -6.30 -14.88
CA PHE A 46 -15.07 -5.89 -13.49
C PHE A 46 -13.72 -5.21 -13.25
N VAL A 47 -12.62 -5.84 -13.67
CA VAL A 47 -11.27 -5.29 -13.55
C VAL A 47 -11.15 -3.95 -14.27
N ALA A 48 -11.71 -3.82 -15.48
CA ALA A 48 -11.70 -2.57 -16.25
C ALA A 48 -12.45 -1.44 -15.51
N ARG A 49 -13.61 -1.77 -14.91
CA ARG A 49 -14.41 -0.83 -14.10
C ARG A 49 -13.64 -0.34 -12.87
N VAL A 50 -13.04 -1.24 -12.10
CA VAL A 50 -12.22 -0.86 -10.94
C VAL A 50 -11.02 0.00 -11.36
N HIS A 51 -10.34 -0.34 -12.45
CA HIS A 51 -9.24 0.49 -12.98
C HIS A 51 -9.69 1.91 -13.38
N LYS A 52 -10.91 2.05 -13.93
CA LYS A 52 -11.48 3.37 -14.22
C LYS A 52 -11.64 4.19 -12.93
N GLY A 53 -12.14 3.55 -11.86
CA GLY A 53 -12.23 4.15 -10.54
C GLY A 53 -10.87 4.56 -9.97
N GLU A 54 -9.85 3.69 -10.08
CA GLU A 54 -8.47 4.03 -9.68
C GLU A 54 -7.93 5.26 -10.41
N LYS A 55 -8.17 5.36 -11.73
CA LYS A 55 -7.75 6.54 -12.51
C LYS A 55 -8.45 7.82 -12.04
N ALA A 56 -9.75 7.75 -11.73
CA ALA A 56 -10.51 8.87 -11.18
C ALA A 56 -9.97 9.28 -9.80
N TYR A 57 -9.75 8.31 -8.92
CA TYR A 57 -9.14 8.53 -7.60
C TYR A 57 -7.77 9.20 -7.69
N ARG A 58 -6.87 8.70 -8.55
CA ARG A 58 -5.53 9.27 -8.73
C ARG A 58 -5.56 10.72 -9.20
N ARG A 59 -6.50 11.08 -10.07
CA ARG A 59 -6.69 12.48 -10.50
C ARG A 59 -7.14 13.37 -9.34
N TRP A 60 -7.97 12.85 -8.45
CA TRP A 60 -8.46 13.57 -7.29
C TRP A 60 -7.41 13.68 -6.17
N CYS A 61 -6.73 12.58 -5.81
CA CYS A 61 -5.87 12.54 -4.64
C CYS A 61 -4.51 13.23 -4.82
N LYS A 62 -3.93 13.18 -6.04
CA LYS A 62 -2.58 13.69 -6.28
C LYS A 62 -2.44 15.21 -6.04
N PRO A 63 -3.29 16.09 -6.61
CA PRO A 63 -3.16 17.54 -6.42
C PRO A 63 -3.37 17.96 -4.96
N ASN A 64 -4.15 17.19 -4.21
CA ASN A 64 -4.53 17.52 -2.83
C ASN A 64 -3.59 16.90 -1.78
N TYR A 65 -2.66 16.02 -2.21
CA TYR A 65 -1.81 15.23 -1.31
C TYR A 65 -2.60 14.49 -0.20
N ILE A 66 -3.84 14.10 -0.52
CA ILE A 66 -4.72 13.33 0.37
C ILE A 66 -4.70 11.86 -0.02
N GLU A 67 -4.66 10.98 0.96
CA GLU A 67 -4.95 9.57 0.79
C GLU A 67 -6.22 9.22 1.54
N LEU A 68 -7.11 8.47 0.91
CA LEU A 68 -8.30 7.94 1.57
C LEU A 68 -7.98 6.59 2.23
N SER A 69 -8.72 6.28 3.30
CA SER A 69 -8.78 4.92 3.83
C SER A 69 -9.35 3.96 2.79
N GLU A 70 -9.12 2.65 2.95
CA GLU A 70 -9.71 1.64 2.09
C GLU A 70 -11.24 1.81 2.00
N ALA A 71 -11.89 2.02 3.13
CA ALA A 71 -13.34 2.17 3.19
C ALA A 71 -13.86 3.32 2.31
N GLU A 72 -13.21 4.47 2.37
CA GLU A 72 -13.61 5.63 1.55
C GLU A 72 -13.19 5.48 0.09
N LEU A 73 -12.02 4.90 -0.18
CA LEU A 73 -11.57 4.64 -1.54
C LEU A 73 -12.56 3.74 -2.28
N TRP A 74 -12.91 2.61 -1.67
CA TRP A 74 -13.78 1.62 -2.29
C TRP A 74 -15.22 2.12 -2.43
N THR A 75 -15.77 2.79 -1.42
CA THR A 75 -17.15 3.30 -1.48
C THR A 75 -17.32 4.50 -2.40
N ARG A 76 -16.31 5.35 -2.56
CA ARG A 76 -16.46 6.60 -3.33
C ARG A 76 -15.99 6.51 -4.77
N PHE A 77 -15.04 5.62 -5.06
CA PHE A 77 -14.35 5.61 -6.35
C PHE A 77 -14.35 4.25 -7.05
N LEU A 78 -14.19 3.14 -6.31
CA LEU A 78 -13.96 1.85 -6.94
C LEU A 78 -15.25 1.03 -7.09
N LEU A 79 -16.11 1.05 -6.10
CA LEU A 79 -17.40 0.34 -6.07
C LEU A 79 -18.54 1.24 -5.54
N PRO A 80 -18.73 2.45 -6.11
CA PRO A 80 -19.75 3.39 -5.62
C PRO A 80 -21.19 2.91 -5.81
N GLU A 81 -21.42 1.92 -6.69
CA GLU A 81 -22.71 1.30 -6.96
C GLU A 81 -23.14 0.26 -5.92
N TYR A 82 -22.23 -0.17 -5.04
CA TYR A 82 -22.53 -1.18 -4.00
C TYR A 82 -22.95 -0.54 -2.68
N PRO A 83 -23.69 -1.27 -1.82
CA PRO A 83 -24.11 -0.76 -0.51
C PRO A 83 -22.92 -0.32 0.35
N ALA A 84 -22.81 0.98 0.61
CA ALA A 84 -21.68 1.57 1.31
C ALA A 84 -21.39 0.95 2.71
N PRO A 85 -22.38 0.58 3.53
CA PRO A 85 -22.12 -0.10 4.80
C PRO A 85 -21.37 -1.41 4.63
N PHE A 86 -21.81 -2.25 3.67
CA PHE A 86 -21.17 -3.53 3.37
C PHE A 86 -19.74 -3.35 2.87
N ILE A 87 -19.52 -2.41 1.93
CA ILE A 87 -18.17 -2.13 1.40
C ILE A 87 -17.24 -1.63 2.51
N ARG A 88 -17.71 -0.77 3.41
CA ARG A 88 -16.91 -0.25 4.53
C ARG A 88 -16.48 -1.35 5.49
N GLU A 89 -17.38 -2.24 5.85
CA GLU A 89 -17.12 -3.36 6.74
C GLU A 89 -16.06 -4.32 6.15
N ASN A 90 -16.10 -4.54 4.84
CA ASN A 90 -15.21 -5.48 4.14
C ASN A 90 -14.02 -4.81 3.42
N ALA A 91 -13.81 -3.51 3.59
CA ALA A 91 -12.90 -2.72 2.76
C ALA A 91 -11.45 -3.23 2.75
N ILE A 92 -10.93 -3.66 3.90
CA ILE A 92 -9.57 -4.20 4.01
C ILE A 92 -9.45 -5.49 3.20
N THR A 93 -10.39 -6.43 3.36
CA THR A 93 -10.41 -7.71 2.64
C THR A 93 -10.57 -7.51 1.13
N ILE A 94 -11.48 -6.62 0.71
CA ILE A 94 -11.69 -6.26 -0.70
C ILE A 94 -10.39 -5.68 -1.28
N ASN A 95 -9.78 -4.75 -0.58
CA ASN A 95 -8.53 -4.11 -1.02
C ASN A 95 -7.37 -5.12 -1.06
N GLN A 96 -7.33 -6.06 -0.12
CA GLN A 96 -6.33 -7.12 -0.07
C GLN A 96 -6.44 -8.03 -1.30
N PHE A 97 -7.62 -8.60 -1.62
CA PHE A 97 -7.83 -9.40 -2.84
C PHE A 97 -7.42 -8.65 -4.10
N TRP A 98 -7.83 -7.37 -4.23
CA TRP A 98 -7.46 -6.55 -5.37
C TRP A 98 -5.96 -6.36 -5.51
N ARG A 99 -5.25 -6.12 -4.42
CA ARG A 99 -3.81 -5.89 -4.40
C ARG A 99 -3.01 -7.17 -4.59
N GLU A 100 -3.45 -8.27 -3.97
CA GLU A 100 -2.83 -9.59 -4.11
C GLU A 100 -3.03 -10.18 -5.50
N SER A 101 -4.06 -9.75 -6.25
CA SER A 101 -4.24 -10.19 -7.63
C SER A 101 -3.10 -9.75 -8.56
N LYS A 102 -2.28 -8.75 -8.17
CA LYS A 102 -1.06 -8.39 -8.89
C LYS A 102 0.15 -9.01 -8.20
N PRO A 103 0.86 -9.95 -8.86
CA PRO A 103 2.09 -10.53 -8.32
C PRO A 103 3.11 -9.46 -7.97
N LYS A 104 3.71 -9.60 -6.80
CA LYS A 104 4.71 -8.66 -6.27
C LYS A 104 5.88 -9.45 -5.68
N TYR A 105 7.07 -8.98 -5.94
CA TYR A 105 8.30 -9.66 -5.54
C TYR A 105 9.14 -8.73 -4.67
N VAL A 106 9.59 -9.26 -3.56
CA VAL A 106 10.59 -8.60 -2.71
C VAL A 106 11.91 -8.63 -3.47
N LEU A 107 12.64 -7.51 -3.51
CA LEU A 107 13.96 -7.47 -4.12
C LEU A 107 14.93 -8.38 -3.32
N PRO A 108 15.72 -9.26 -4.00
CA PRO A 108 16.51 -10.29 -3.33
C PRO A 108 17.41 -9.77 -2.21
N ASP A 109 18.13 -8.67 -2.47
CA ASP A 109 19.11 -8.12 -1.53
C ASP A 109 18.51 -7.22 -0.46
N MET A 110 17.19 -7.00 -0.48
CA MET A 110 16.52 -6.04 0.40
C MET A 110 16.65 -6.46 1.87
N VAL A 111 16.37 -7.72 2.18
CA VAL A 111 16.39 -8.23 3.56
C VAL A 111 17.78 -8.12 4.17
N GLU A 112 18.80 -8.51 3.42
CA GLU A 112 20.19 -8.43 3.87
C GLU A 112 20.64 -6.98 4.04
N THR A 113 20.32 -6.11 3.09
CA THR A 113 20.61 -4.67 3.17
C THR A 113 20.00 -4.03 4.43
N MET A 114 18.72 -4.32 4.74
CA MET A 114 18.07 -3.79 5.94
C MET A 114 18.76 -4.28 7.22
N ARG A 115 19.12 -5.56 7.28
CA ARG A 115 19.85 -6.13 8.42
C ARG A 115 21.22 -5.48 8.61
N GLU A 116 21.93 -5.28 7.50
CA GLU A 116 23.27 -4.65 7.53
C GLU A 116 23.20 -3.17 7.98
N LEU A 117 22.22 -2.39 7.46
CA LEU A 117 22.02 -1.01 7.89
C LEU A 117 21.66 -0.91 9.38
N SER A 118 20.82 -1.83 9.87
CA SER A 118 20.48 -1.91 11.28
C SER A 118 21.72 -2.23 12.14
N LYS A 119 22.57 -3.19 11.72
CA LYS A 119 23.85 -3.50 12.40
C LYS A 119 24.79 -2.31 12.46
N ARG A 120 24.80 -1.45 11.45
CA ARG A 120 25.56 -0.19 11.42
C ARG A 120 24.99 0.91 12.31
N GLY A 121 23.89 0.62 13.02
CA GLY A 121 23.28 1.54 13.98
C GLY A 121 22.31 2.56 13.38
N TYR A 122 21.88 2.40 12.12
CA TYR A 122 20.82 3.23 11.55
C TYR A 122 19.46 2.78 12.06
N ARG A 123 18.60 3.74 12.41
CA ARG A 123 17.17 3.48 12.62
C ARG A 123 16.48 3.38 11.25
N LEU A 124 15.66 2.36 11.07
CA LEU A 124 14.97 2.13 9.80
C LEU A 124 13.50 2.49 9.91
N GLY A 125 12.94 3.03 8.84
CA GLY A 125 11.51 3.33 8.74
C GLY A 125 10.97 3.15 7.33
N LEU A 126 9.64 3.05 7.22
CA LEU A 126 8.90 3.04 5.95
C LEU A 126 8.09 4.34 5.81
N ILE A 127 8.10 4.93 4.62
CA ILE A 127 7.17 6.00 4.22
C ILE A 127 6.64 5.67 2.83
N SER A 128 5.43 5.16 2.72
CA SER A 128 4.87 4.71 1.45
C SER A 128 3.54 5.37 1.09
N ASN A 129 3.42 5.78 -0.18
CA ASN A 129 2.14 6.13 -0.78
C ASN A 129 1.42 4.84 -1.21
N THR A 130 0.48 4.40 -0.42
CA THR A 130 -0.27 3.16 -0.63
C THR A 130 -1.74 3.34 -0.32
N THR A 131 -2.59 2.58 -1.01
CA THR A 131 -4.02 2.47 -0.72
C THR A 131 -4.34 1.37 0.30
N SER A 132 -3.33 0.88 1.04
CA SER A 132 -3.48 -0.17 2.05
C SER A 132 -2.91 0.28 3.38
N SER A 133 -3.69 0.15 4.44
CA SER A 133 -3.28 0.40 5.82
C SER A 133 -2.42 -0.74 6.42
N VAL A 134 -2.35 -1.89 5.75
CA VAL A 134 -1.68 -3.09 6.28
C VAL A 134 -0.46 -3.53 5.49
N GLU A 135 -0.29 -3.08 4.24
CA GLU A 135 0.74 -3.59 3.30
C GLU A 135 2.17 -3.50 3.84
N GLY A 136 2.52 -2.41 4.49
CA GLY A 136 3.87 -2.23 5.03
C GLY A 136 4.16 -3.15 6.20
N TYR A 137 3.19 -3.36 7.07
CA TYR A 137 3.29 -4.28 8.21
C TYR A 137 3.41 -5.72 7.74
N GLN A 138 2.57 -6.13 6.77
CA GLN A 138 2.65 -7.46 6.17
C GLN A 138 4.01 -7.72 5.51
N LEU A 139 4.54 -6.76 4.73
CA LEU A 139 5.86 -6.89 4.13
C LEU A 139 6.97 -7.13 5.18
N LEU A 140 6.94 -6.37 6.27
CA LEU A 140 7.92 -6.51 7.35
C LEU A 140 7.79 -7.85 8.09
N GLU A 141 6.58 -8.34 8.28
CA GLU A 141 6.31 -9.63 8.89
C GLU A 141 6.77 -10.79 8.00
N GLU A 142 6.36 -10.81 6.72
CA GLU A 142 6.74 -11.81 5.72
C GLU A 142 8.27 -11.93 5.55
N THR A 143 8.99 -10.83 5.71
CA THR A 143 10.46 -10.78 5.57
C THR A 143 11.22 -10.94 6.88
N GLY A 144 10.52 -11.02 8.01
CA GLY A 144 11.13 -11.11 9.34
C GLY A 144 11.88 -9.85 9.76
N LEU A 145 11.47 -8.67 9.24
CA LEU A 145 12.13 -7.39 9.50
C LEU A 145 11.39 -6.50 10.51
N THR A 146 10.22 -6.90 11.01
CA THR A 146 9.36 -6.06 11.87
C THR A 146 10.13 -5.39 13.02
N ARG A 147 11.02 -6.12 13.69
CA ARG A 147 11.79 -5.61 14.85
C ARG A 147 12.88 -4.59 14.48
N LEU A 148 13.24 -4.48 13.21
CA LEU A 148 14.28 -3.55 12.74
C LEU A 148 13.72 -2.17 12.40
N PHE A 149 12.40 -2.06 12.19
CA PHE A 149 11.76 -0.82 11.77
C PHE A 149 11.09 -0.12 12.95
N SER A 150 11.58 1.09 13.25
CA SER A 150 11.08 1.93 14.36
C SER A 150 9.88 2.80 13.94
N SER A 151 9.66 2.96 12.63
CA SER A 151 8.62 3.83 12.09
C SER A 151 8.04 3.24 10.80
N VAL A 152 6.71 3.15 10.72
CA VAL A 152 5.95 2.80 9.51
C VAL A 152 4.89 3.86 9.31
N ILE A 153 4.95 4.56 8.17
CA ILE A 153 3.97 5.56 7.74
C ILE A 153 3.38 5.13 6.40
N LEU A 154 2.14 4.71 6.42
CA LEU A 154 1.36 4.34 5.24
C LEU A 154 0.35 5.45 4.96
N SER A 155 0.30 5.96 3.74
CA SER A 155 -0.56 7.10 3.41
C SER A 155 -2.05 6.82 3.64
N ALA A 156 -2.52 5.57 3.40
CA ALA A 156 -3.91 5.16 3.66
C ALA A 156 -4.31 5.25 5.14
N GLU A 157 -3.36 5.01 6.05
CA GLU A 157 -3.54 5.14 7.49
C GLU A 157 -3.37 6.59 7.95
N PHE A 158 -2.39 7.29 7.38
CA PHE A 158 -2.01 8.65 7.78
C PHE A 158 -2.92 9.75 7.21
N GLY A 159 -3.64 9.48 6.12
CA GLY A 159 -4.53 10.42 5.44
C GLY A 159 -3.83 11.44 4.53
N ARG A 160 -2.52 11.40 4.41
CA ARG A 160 -1.71 12.28 3.53
C ARG A 160 -0.73 11.46 2.70
N ARG A 161 -0.33 12.02 1.54
CA ARG A 161 0.60 11.41 0.57
C ARG A 161 1.91 12.19 0.48
N LYS A 162 3.01 11.49 0.24
CA LYS A 162 4.25 12.13 -0.23
C LYS A 162 3.95 12.94 -1.52
N PRO A 163 4.51 14.13 -1.68
CA PRO A 163 5.56 14.77 -0.88
C PRO A 163 5.06 15.68 0.28
N HIS A 164 3.85 15.51 0.80
CA HIS A 164 3.40 16.32 1.92
C HIS A 164 4.34 16.16 3.13
N PRO A 165 4.86 17.26 3.73
CA PRO A 165 5.94 17.21 4.72
C PRO A 165 5.56 16.48 6.02
N SER A 166 4.27 16.43 6.37
CA SER A 166 3.82 15.81 7.62
C SER A 166 4.21 14.34 7.75
N LEU A 167 4.25 13.57 6.63
CA LEU A 167 4.67 12.17 6.67
C LEU A 167 6.12 12.02 7.12
N PHE A 168 7.00 12.89 6.59
CA PHE A 168 8.42 12.87 6.91
C PHE A 168 8.69 13.32 8.34
N ILE A 169 7.96 14.37 8.79
CA ILE A 169 8.05 14.88 10.17
C ILE A 169 7.62 13.78 11.16
N GLU A 170 6.48 13.14 10.91
CA GLU A 170 5.98 12.07 11.77
C GLU A 170 6.90 10.85 11.78
N ALA A 171 7.41 10.45 10.60
CA ALA A 171 8.36 9.36 10.50
C ALA A 171 9.63 9.64 11.30
N ALA A 172 10.18 10.85 11.19
CA ALA A 172 11.36 11.26 11.95
C ALA A 172 11.10 11.35 13.47
N ARG A 173 9.89 11.74 13.89
CA ARG A 173 9.49 11.79 15.30
C ARG A 173 9.42 10.38 15.93
N ARG A 174 8.96 9.38 15.16
CA ARG A 174 8.86 7.98 15.59
C ARG A 174 10.22 7.25 15.58
N ALA A 175 11.15 7.70 14.74
CA ALA A 175 12.49 7.13 14.62
C ALA A 175 13.42 7.67 15.71
#